data_e58cfa7cc8d7fca0612429c968e482de
#
_entry.id   e58cfa7cc8d7fca0612429c968e482de
#
_cell.length_a   1.000
_cell.length_b   1.000
_cell.length_c   1.000
_cell.angle_alpha   90.00
_cell.angle_beta   90.00
_cell.angle_gamma   90.00
#
_symmetry.space_group_name_H-M   'P 1'
#
loop_
_entity.id
_entity.type
_entity.pdbx_description
1 polymer ?
#
loop_
_entity_poly.entity_id
_entity_poly.type
_entity_poly.pdbx_seq_one_letter_code
_entity_poly.pdbx_strand_id
1 'polypeptide(L)'
;MSRIIIFIFLASLFTDSQITFRDITTQSGIHFTHNNGAFGKKYLPETMGPGCAFIDYDNDGWPDILLINDTNWPGHPGPQTTPRLYHNNHDGTFTDVTAKSGLTVPIFGMGVAVGDYDNDGYDDLFITALGQSHLFHNNGNRTFTDVTKSANLWGPNEFSTSAAWVDYDRDGKLDLAVANYVQWSVQGDLFCTLDGKNKSYCTPESYKGSSARLWHNLGNGKFEDATQKAHFFDNTSKSLGIAVLDYNNDGWPDILLANDTQPNKLYLNKQDGTFEEKGVSAGIAFSEDGIARAGMGVDAADYDRSGKPSLIITNFANQMLSLYHNEGNGLFVDEAPSSEVGRATLVTLGFGCFFFDYDNDGWPDIFVSDGHIEDQIEKVQKRVSYAEPPHVFRNLGGGKFTETTQSLGSVLASPKVGRAAAYADIDNDGALDVLMTTNGGRAYLFHNEGVVNHSLRIKLVGTKSNRDGIGAVITATFGRDKQTKMVRSGSSYLSQSELVSTFGLGQKTKADSIEIQWPSSQTDKLANVNAGQTITVQEGKGIVASRPYGTAAKKPALTKVAKLSAEKH
;
A
#
# COMPACT_ATOMS: atom_id res chain seq x y z
N MET A 1 -43.48 20.40 -57.10
CA MET A 1 -42.98 19.12 -56.61
C MET A 1 -41.76 19.37 -55.75
N SER A 2 -41.98 19.54 -54.43
CA SER A 2 -40.88 19.72 -53.46
C SER A 2 -40.39 18.37 -52.97
N ARG A 3 -39.10 18.12 -53.18
CA ARG A 3 -38.42 16.90 -52.66
C ARG A 3 -37.95 17.20 -51.22
N ILE A 4 -38.55 16.48 -50.26
CA ILE A 4 -38.08 16.44 -48.88
C ILE A 4 -36.92 15.44 -48.82
N ILE A 5 -35.72 15.94 -48.48
CA ILE A 5 -34.53 15.10 -48.17
C ILE A 5 -34.56 14.85 -46.66
N ILE A 6 -34.84 13.61 -46.27
CA ILE A 6 -34.73 13.15 -44.88
C ILE A 6 -33.28 12.76 -44.63
N PHE A 7 -32.59 13.54 -43.79
CA PHE A 7 -31.29 13.14 -43.23
C PHE A 7 -31.55 12.19 -42.05
N ILE A 8 -31.20 10.91 -42.26
CA ILE A 8 -31.16 9.92 -41.18
C ILE A 8 -29.81 10.11 -40.50
N PHE A 9 -29.81 10.71 -39.28
CA PHE A 9 -28.68 10.66 -38.39
C PHE A 9 -28.57 9.23 -37.81
N LEU A 10 -27.62 8.43 -38.31
CA LEU A 10 -27.18 7.25 -37.57
C LEU A 10 -26.38 7.74 -36.34
N ALA A 11 -27.05 7.77 -35.19
CA ALA A 11 -26.33 7.83 -33.91
C ALA A 11 -25.65 6.45 -33.74
N SER A 12 -24.35 6.38 -33.94
CA SER A 12 -23.54 5.26 -33.51
C SER A 12 -23.62 5.22 -31.97
N LEU A 13 -24.38 4.29 -31.44
CA LEU A 13 -24.31 3.88 -30.05
C LEU A 13 -22.93 3.25 -29.85
N PHE A 14 -21.95 4.07 -29.50
CA PHE A 14 -20.77 3.55 -28.80
C PHE A 14 -21.31 3.07 -27.45
N THR A 15 -21.47 1.79 -27.27
CA THR A 15 -21.52 1.21 -25.94
C THR A 15 -20.12 1.43 -25.35
N ASP A 16 -19.95 2.48 -24.55
CA ASP A 16 -18.85 2.53 -23.61
C ASP A 16 -18.89 1.20 -22.85
N SER A 17 -17.87 0.37 -23.01
CA SER A 17 -17.72 -0.84 -22.20
C SER A 17 -17.48 -0.33 -20.76
N GLN A 18 -18.52 -0.44 -19.95
CA GLN A 18 -18.46 0.02 -18.57
C GLN A 18 -17.49 -0.90 -17.82
N ILE A 19 -16.41 -0.34 -17.30
CA ILE A 19 -15.47 -1.06 -16.44
C ILE A 19 -16.23 -1.57 -15.22
N THR A 20 -16.03 -2.83 -14.87
CA THR A 20 -16.63 -3.46 -13.70
C THR A 20 -15.61 -4.29 -12.95
N PHE A 21 -15.75 -4.37 -11.64
CA PHE A 21 -14.98 -5.26 -10.80
C PHE A 21 -15.82 -6.49 -10.41
N ARG A 22 -15.22 -7.66 -10.48
CA ARG A 22 -15.83 -8.93 -10.08
C ARG A 22 -15.08 -9.54 -8.92
N ASP A 23 -15.79 -10.02 -7.91
CA ASP A 23 -15.20 -10.81 -6.82
C ASP A 23 -14.86 -12.22 -7.34
N ILE A 24 -13.58 -12.49 -7.52
CA ILE A 24 -13.07 -13.79 -7.98
C ILE A 24 -12.49 -14.64 -6.84
N THR A 25 -12.51 -14.18 -5.60
CA THR A 25 -11.81 -14.77 -4.45
C THR A 25 -12.00 -16.28 -4.34
N THR A 26 -13.26 -16.73 -4.27
CA THR A 26 -13.56 -18.16 -4.08
C THR A 26 -13.23 -18.98 -5.32
N GLN A 27 -13.55 -18.47 -6.51
CA GLN A 27 -13.30 -19.20 -7.75
C GLN A 27 -11.81 -19.27 -8.10
N SER A 28 -11.01 -18.33 -7.64
CA SER A 28 -9.55 -18.34 -7.79
C SER A 28 -8.83 -19.21 -6.75
N GLY A 29 -9.56 -19.90 -5.86
CA GLY A 29 -8.98 -20.83 -4.88
C GLY A 29 -8.48 -20.16 -3.58
N ILE A 30 -8.79 -18.89 -3.34
CA ILE A 30 -8.42 -18.19 -2.10
C ILE A 30 -9.45 -18.50 -1.02
N HIS A 31 -9.01 -19.22 0.01
CA HIS A 31 -9.81 -19.64 1.17
C HIS A 31 -9.19 -19.09 2.45
N PHE A 32 -9.36 -17.80 2.68
CA PHE A 32 -8.85 -17.08 3.84
C PHE A 32 -10.01 -16.55 4.68
N THR A 33 -9.88 -16.70 5.99
CA THR A 33 -10.72 -16.02 6.98
C THR A 33 -9.82 -15.46 8.07
N HIS A 34 -9.97 -14.19 8.35
CA HIS A 34 -9.25 -13.51 9.42
C HIS A 34 -9.73 -14.00 10.78
N ASN A 35 -8.82 -14.49 11.60
CA ASN A 35 -9.02 -14.75 13.01
C ASN A 35 -8.52 -13.53 13.80
N ASN A 36 -9.40 -12.62 14.18
CA ASN A 36 -9.02 -11.44 14.97
C ASN A 36 -8.86 -11.73 16.48
N GLY A 37 -8.91 -12.98 16.90
CA GLY A 37 -8.78 -13.40 18.29
C GLY A 37 -9.98 -13.06 19.18
N ALA A 38 -11.05 -12.47 18.66
CA ALA A 38 -12.20 -11.99 19.45
C ALA A 38 -12.90 -13.10 20.21
N PHE A 39 -13.07 -12.91 21.52
CA PHE A 39 -13.76 -13.86 22.43
C PHE A 39 -14.68 -13.14 23.44
N GLY A 40 -15.12 -11.92 23.10
CA GLY A 40 -16.08 -11.13 23.89
C GLY A 40 -15.47 -10.18 24.91
N LYS A 41 -14.13 -10.08 24.99
CA LYS A 41 -13.44 -9.11 25.87
C LYS A 41 -13.30 -7.74 25.25
N LYS A 42 -13.51 -7.61 23.95
CA LYS A 42 -13.35 -6.33 23.22
C LYS A 42 -11.98 -5.72 23.46
N TYR A 43 -10.91 -6.45 23.13
CA TYR A 43 -9.55 -5.96 23.17
C TYR A 43 -9.24 -5.10 21.94
N LEU A 44 -8.59 -3.95 22.11
CA LEU A 44 -8.29 -3.02 21.03
C LEU A 44 -7.66 -3.70 19.79
N PRO A 45 -6.67 -4.61 19.91
CA PRO A 45 -6.06 -5.22 18.72
C PRO A 45 -7.03 -6.04 17.86
N GLU A 46 -8.14 -6.56 18.43
CA GLU A 46 -9.15 -7.32 17.68
C GLU A 46 -9.82 -6.51 16.56
N THR A 47 -9.62 -5.20 16.53
CA THR A 47 -10.24 -4.29 15.54
C THR A 47 -9.30 -3.87 14.41
N MET A 48 -7.99 -4.16 14.51
CA MET A 48 -6.96 -3.51 13.71
C MET A 48 -6.57 -4.26 12.43
N GLY A 49 -6.31 -5.58 12.50
CA GLY A 49 -5.88 -6.38 11.35
C GLY A 49 -7.03 -6.72 10.39
N PRO A 50 -6.76 -7.46 9.32
CA PRO A 50 -5.47 -7.98 8.88
C PRO A 50 -4.83 -7.20 7.74
N GLY A 51 -3.51 -7.26 7.63
CA GLY A 51 -2.74 -6.75 6.49
C GLY A 51 -2.79 -7.64 5.24
N CYS A 52 -2.31 -7.13 4.10
CA CYS A 52 -2.15 -7.91 2.88
C CYS A 52 -1.02 -7.37 1.99
N ALA A 53 -0.47 -8.22 1.13
CA ALA A 53 0.52 -7.80 0.15
C ALA A 53 0.42 -8.59 -1.14
N PHE A 54 0.88 -7.95 -2.22
CA PHE A 54 1.33 -8.62 -3.43
C PHE A 54 2.86 -8.74 -3.42
N ILE A 55 3.36 -9.89 -3.83
CA ILE A 55 4.79 -10.24 -3.86
C ILE A 55 5.05 -11.21 -5.01
N ASP A 56 6.18 -11.10 -5.71
CA ASP A 56 6.67 -12.09 -6.68
C ASP A 56 7.72 -12.97 -5.96
N TYR A 57 7.23 -13.87 -5.04
CA TYR A 57 8.12 -14.57 -4.09
C TYR A 57 9.03 -15.60 -4.73
N ASP A 58 8.74 -16.06 -5.93
CA ASP A 58 9.55 -17.07 -6.65
C ASP A 58 10.17 -16.54 -7.96
N ASN A 59 10.07 -15.22 -8.19
CA ASN A 59 10.63 -14.50 -9.34
C ASN A 59 10.15 -15.05 -10.70
N ASP A 60 8.91 -15.47 -10.79
CA ASP A 60 8.34 -15.92 -12.06
C ASP A 60 7.66 -14.78 -12.86
N GLY A 61 7.56 -13.61 -12.24
CA GLY A 61 7.04 -12.37 -12.81
C GLY A 61 5.53 -12.22 -12.69
N TRP A 62 4.87 -13.01 -11.85
CA TRP A 62 3.45 -12.90 -11.53
C TRP A 62 3.28 -12.56 -10.04
N PRO A 63 2.37 -11.65 -9.70
CA PRO A 63 2.15 -11.30 -8.31
C PRO A 63 1.43 -12.43 -7.57
N ASP A 64 2.04 -12.89 -6.49
CA ASP A 64 1.47 -13.79 -5.50
C ASP A 64 0.77 -12.99 -4.40
N ILE A 65 -0.03 -13.64 -3.55
CA ILE A 65 -0.80 -12.98 -2.51
C ILE A 65 -0.36 -13.45 -1.13
N LEU A 66 -0.01 -12.50 -0.26
CA LEU A 66 0.19 -12.73 1.16
C LEU A 66 -0.94 -12.07 1.96
N LEU A 67 -1.58 -12.86 2.82
CA LEU A 67 -2.62 -12.41 3.76
C LEU A 67 -2.14 -12.62 5.19
N ILE A 68 -2.12 -11.54 5.97
CA ILE A 68 -1.71 -11.58 7.37
C ILE A 68 -2.88 -12.08 8.22
N ASN A 69 -2.58 -12.80 9.29
CA ASN A 69 -3.59 -13.33 10.21
C ASN A 69 -3.14 -13.16 11.66
N ASP A 70 -4.11 -13.07 12.56
CA ASP A 70 -3.85 -13.05 13.98
C ASP A 70 -3.90 -14.48 14.55
N THR A 71 -3.67 -14.61 15.82
CA THR A 71 -3.76 -15.86 16.57
C THR A 71 -4.68 -15.70 17.77
N ASN A 72 -5.00 -16.81 18.44
CA ASN A 72 -5.85 -16.77 19.62
C ASN A 72 -5.11 -16.20 20.83
N TRP A 73 -5.84 -15.50 21.70
CA TRP A 73 -5.28 -14.97 22.95
C TRP A 73 -4.84 -16.09 23.91
N PRO A 74 -3.82 -15.88 24.72
CA PRO A 74 -3.39 -16.83 25.74
C PRO A 74 -4.56 -17.23 26.67
N GLY A 75 -4.74 -18.52 26.89
CA GLY A 75 -5.86 -19.06 27.69
C GLY A 75 -7.18 -19.22 26.94
N HIS A 76 -7.25 -18.83 25.69
CA HIS A 76 -8.42 -18.99 24.81
C HIS A 76 -8.05 -19.83 23.59
N PRO A 77 -7.94 -21.16 23.75
CA PRO A 77 -7.52 -22.04 22.66
C PRO A 77 -8.57 -22.11 21.55
N GLY A 78 -8.11 -22.16 20.32
CA GLY A 78 -8.89 -22.32 19.10
C GLY A 78 -7.96 -22.88 18.01
N PRO A 79 -8.42 -23.01 16.75
CA PRO A 79 -7.56 -23.35 15.64
C PRO A 79 -6.39 -22.35 15.55
N GLN A 80 -5.18 -22.87 15.45
CA GLN A 80 -4.01 -22.01 15.27
C GLN A 80 -4.02 -21.44 13.85
N THR A 81 -3.90 -20.12 13.75
CA THR A 81 -3.87 -19.37 12.49
C THR A 81 -2.50 -18.74 12.29
N THR A 82 -2.09 -18.63 11.05
CA THR A 82 -0.82 -18.04 10.60
C THR A 82 -1.08 -17.18 9.37
N PRO A 83 -0.15 -16.32 8.94
CA PRO A 83 -0.22 -15.72 7.61
C PRO A 83 -0.44 -16.78 6.53
N ARG A 84 -1.01 -16.38 5.38
CA ARG A 84 -1.28 -17.28 4.25
C ARG A 84 -0.63 -16.74 2.99
N LEU A 85 0.19 -17.59 2.35
CA LEU A 85 0.81 -17.30 1.06
C LEU A 85 0.14 -18.12 -0.03
N TYR A 86 -0.33 -17.43 -1.06
CA TYR A 86 -1.00 -18.02 -2.23
C TYR A 86 -0.16 -17.77 -3.47
N HIS A 87 0.32 -18.84 -4.11
CA HIS A 87 1.06 -18.79 -5.37
C HIS A 87 0.11 -18.61 -6.55
N ASN A 88 0.40 -17.68 -7.44
CA ASN A 88 -0.33 -17.42 -8.67
C ASN A 88 -0.04 -18.51 -9.72
N ASN A 89 -1.05 -19.25 -10.15
CA ASN A 89 -0.89 -20.35 -11.12
C ASN A 89 -0.86 -19.90 -12.59
N HIS A 90 -0.93 -18.59 -12.86
CA HIS A 90 -0.93 -17.96 -14.20
C HIS A 90 -2.19 -18.26 -15.06
N ASP A 91 -3.25 -18.73 -14.46
CA ASP A 91 -4.51 -19.10 -15.11
C ASP A 91 -5.74 -18.46 -14.41
N GLY A 92 -5.50 -17.43 -13.60
CA GLY A 92 -6.52 -16.77 -12.80
C GLY A 92 -6.85 -17.52 -11.50
N THR A 93 -6.07 -18.55 -11.13
CA THR A 93 -6.21 -19.30 -9.88
C THR A 93 -4.96 -19.18 -9.01
N PHE A 94 -5.12 -19.46 -7.71
CA PHE A 94 -4.06 -19.41 -6.73
C PHE A 94 -4.02 -20.71 -5.91
N THR A 95 -2.82 -21.12 -5.50
CA THR A 95 -2.59 -22.29 -4.65
C THR A 95 -2.03 -21.87 -3.30
N ASP A 96 -2.66 -22.29 -2.18
CA ASP A 96 -2.10 -22.09 -0.83
C ASP A 96 -0.80 -22.89 -0.68
N VAL A 97 0.32 -22.18 -0.56
CA VAL A 97 1.67 -22.74 -0.41
C VAL A 97 2.25 -22.50 0.99
N THR A 98 1.48 -21.97 1.93
CA THR A 98 1.91 -21.54 3.27
C THR A 98 2.72 -22.62 4.00
N ALA A 99 2.21 -23.85 4.04
CA ALA A 99 2.88 -24.95 4.76
C ALA A 99 4.26 -25.30 4.19
N LYS A 100 4.49 -25.03 2.90
CA LYS A 100 5.75 -25.29 2.21
C LYS A 100 6.70 -24.09 2.22
N SER A 101 6.15 -22.89 2.37
CA SER A 101 6.94 -21.65 2.32
C SER A 101 7.71 -21.32 3.59
N GLY A 102 7.38 -21.96 4.73
CA GLY A 102 7.99 -21.65 6.03
C GLY A 102 7.30 -20.52 6.82
N LEU A 103 6.25 -19.89 6.28
CA LEU A 103 5.49 -18.81 6.93
C LEU A 103 4.44 -19.36 7.93
N THR A 104 4.88 -20.20 8.86
CA THR A 104 3.97 -20.91 9.80
C THR A 104 4.06 -20.42 11.24
N VAL A 105 4.62 -19.22 11.45
CA VAL A 105 4.76 -18.61 12.78
C VAL A 105 3.41 -18.05 13.22
N PRO A 106 2.86 -18.49 14.35
CA PRO A 106 1.63 -17.91 14.91
C PRO A 106 1.97 -16.59 15.60
N ILE A 107 1.46 -15.50 15.03
CA ILE A 107 1.65 -14.13 15.52
C ILE A 107 0.30 -13.43 15.63
N PHE A 108 0.20 -12.37 16.42
CA PHE A 108 -0.90 -11.43 16.32
C PHE A 108 -0.48 -10.40 15.26
N GLY A 109 -0.65 -10.79 13.97
CA GLY A 109 -0.07 -10.08 12.85
C GLY A 109 -0.86 -8.85 12.45
N MET A 110 -0.17 -7.78 12.09
CA MET A 110 -0.78 -6.54 11.64
C MET A 110 -0.54 -6.32 10.15
N GLY A 111 0.60 -5.77 9.78
CA GLY A 111 0.94 -5.37 8.43
C GLY A 111 2.12 -6.13 7.85
N VAL A 112 2.51 -5.74 6.64
CA VAL A 112 3.64 -6.31 5.92
C VAL A 112 4.30 -5.26 5.02
N ALA A 113 5.63 -5.32 4.94
CA ALA A 113 6.43 -4.64 3.93
C ALA A 113 7.22 -5.67 3.11
N VAL A 114 7.22 -5.50 1.78
CA VAL A 114 7.91 -6.36 0.81
C VAL A 114 9.09 -5.60 0.22
N GLY A 115 10.27 -6.22 0.12
CA GLY A 115 11.46 -5.66 -0.52
C GLY A 115 12.70 -6.54 -0.30
N ASP A 116 13.62 -6.50 -1.24
CA ASP A 116 14.90 -7.24 -1.23
C ASP A 116 15.93 -6.47 -0.37
N TYR A 117 15.92 -6.74 0.97
CA TYR A 117 16.74 -5.95 1.92
C TYR A 117 18.25 -6.29 1.84
N ASP A 118 18.63 -7.43 1.31
CA ASP A 118 20.04 -7.85 1.20
C ASP A 118 20.56 -7.87 -0.24
N ASN A 119 19.74 -7.41 -1.21
CA ASN A 119 20.05 -7.27 -2.64
C ASN A 119 20.42 -8.61 -3.31
N ASP A 120 19.86 -9.74 -2.86
CA ASP A 120 20.11 -11.06 -3.45
C ASP A 120 19.23 -11.37 -4.67
N GLY A 121 18.22 -10.53 -4.93
CA GLY A 121 17.31 -10.59 -6.07
C GLY A 121 16.00 -11.32 -5.77
N TYR A 122 15.69 -11.58 -4.51
CA TYR A 122 14.41 -12.14 -4.07
C TYR A 122 13.78 -11.25 -3.00
N ASP A 123 12.49 -10.96 -3.17
CA ASP A 123 11.74 -10.14 -2.24
C ASP A 123 11.59 -10.83 -0.88
N ASP A 124 11.96 -10.12 0.18
CA ASP A 124 11.83 -10.51 1.58
C ASP A 124 10.57 -9.92 2.21
N LEU A 125 10.22 -10.40 3.41
CA LEU A 125 9.02 -9.98 4.12
C LEU A 125 9.36 -9.45 5.52
N PHE A 126 8.92 -8.23 5.84
CA PHE A 126 8.85 -7.79 7.21
C PHE A 126 7.38 -7.76 7.65
N ILE A 127 6.99 -8.65 8.57
CA ILE A 127 5.62 -8.75 9.09
C ILE A 127 5.57 -8.08 10.46
N THR A 128 4.75 -7.04 10.59
CA THR A 128 4.52 -6.34 11.86
C THR A 128 3.49 -7.08 12.71
N ALA A 129 3.59 -6.93 14.03
CA ALA A 129 2.71 -7.63 14.97
C ALA A 129 2.49 -6.85 16.27
N LEU A 130 1.45 -7.21 16.99
CA LEU A 130 1.38 -6.95 18.41
C LEU A 130 2.35 -7.89 19.13
N GLY A 131 3.39 -7.36 19.70
CA GLY A 131 4.51 -8.11 20.27
C GLY A 131 5.72 -8.09 19.35
N GLN A 132 6.32 -9.23 19.08
CA GLN A 132 7.50 -9.33 18.21
C GLN A 132 7.08 -9.31 16.73
N SER A 133 7.60 -8.36 15.97
CA SER A 133 7.57 -8.34 14.50
C SER A 133 8.65 -9.24 13.92
N HIS A 134 8.48 -9.74 12.69
CA HIS A 134 9.35 -10.77 12.11
C HIS A 134 9.89 -10.38 10.75
N LEU A 135 11.19 -10.58 10.54
CA LEU A 135 11.87 -10.52 9.23
C LEU A 135 12.04 -11.94 8.68
N PHE A 136 11.46 -12.19 7.52
CA PHE A 136 11.59 -13.44 6.79
C PHE A 136 12.43 -13.24 5.55
N HIS A 137 13.62 -13.87 5.51
CA HIS A 137 14.48 -13.89 4.34
C HIS A 137 13.99 -14.93 3.33
N ASN A 138 13.88 -14.54 2.09
CA ASN A 138 13.52 -15.41 0.97
C ASN A 138 14.75 -16.19 0.49
N ASN A 139 14.74 -17.50 0.65
CA ASN A 139 15.88 -18.35 0.32
C ASN A 139 16.09 -18.57 -1.20
N GLY A 140 15.31 -17.96 -2.07
CA GLY A 140 15.35 -18.13 -3.52
C GLY A 140 14.93 -19.51 -4.03
N ASN A 141 14.31 -20.31 -3.18
CA ASN A 141 13.88 -21.68 -3.47
C ASN A 141 12.41 -21.93 -3.11
N ARG A 142 11.59 -20.86 -3.08
CA ARG A 142 10.18 -20.85 -2.69
C ARG A 142 9.95 -21.06 -1.19
N THR A 143 10.94 -20.80 -0.36
CA THR A 143 10.82 -20.88 1.10
C THR A 143 11.39 -19.64 1.76
N PHE A 144 10.89 -19.34 2.96
CA PHE A 144 11.37 -18.26 3.81
C PHE A 144 12.00 -18.80 5.09
N THR A 145 12.98 -18.07 5.62
CA THR A 145 13.59 -18.31 6.93
C THR A 145 13.38 -17.10 7.82
N ASP A 146 12.86 -17.30 9.03
CA ASP A 146 12.79 -16.24 10.04
C ASP A 146 14.21 -15.89 10.51
N VAL A 147 14.67 -14.71 10.13
CA VAL A 147 16.00 -14.17 10.45
C VAL A 147 15.96 -13.04 11.46
N THR A 148 14.81 -12.74 12.07
CA THR A 148 14.60 -11.61 12.99
C THR A 148 15.69 -11.49 14.03
N LYS A 149 16.03 -12.58 14.70
CA LYS A 149 17.05 -12.59 15.75
C LYS A 149 18.46 -12.41 15.20
N SER A 150 18.80 -13.07 14.09
CA SER A 150 20.11 -12.95 13.45
C SER A 150 20.30 -11.59 12.79
N ALA A 151 19.23 -10.96 12.33
CA ALA A 151 19.21 -9.61 11.77
C ALA A 151 19.28 -8.50 12.82
N ASN A 152 19.31 -8.82 14.12
CA ASN A 152 19.31 -7.88 15.24
C ASN A 152 18.02 -7.03 15.35
N LEU A 153 16.90 -7.54 14.82
CA LEU A 153 15.57 -6.92 14.90
C LEU A 153 14.72 -7.50 16.06
N TRP A 154 15.31 -8.36 16.88
CA TRP A 154 14.65 -8.87 18.08
C TRP A 154 14.68 -7.80 19.16
N GLY A 155 13.54 -7.15 19.38
CA GLY A 155 13.42 -5.96 20.20
C GLY A 155 12.30 -6.02 21.24
N PRO A 156 11.93 -4.85 21.81
CA PRO A 156 10.81 -4.76 22.72
C PRO A 156 9.51 -5.17 22.04
N ASN A 157 8.61 -5.77 22.83
CA ASN A 157 7.26 -6.06 22.35
C ASN A 157 6.50 -4.74 22.19
N GLU A 158 6.23 -4.37 20.96
CA GLU A 158 5.51 -3.15 20.58
C GLU A 158 4.19 -3.49 19.90
N PHE A 159 3.33 -2.53 19.71
CA PHE A 159 2.17 -2.64 18.86
C PHE A 159 2.52 -2.04 17.50
N SER A 160 3.27 -2.81 16.71
CA SER A 160 3.71 -2.39 15.38
C SER A 160 2.57 -2.55 14.37
N THR A 161 2.41 -1.56 13.50
CA THR A 161 1.32 -1.46 12.52
C THR A 161 1.88 -1.51 11.10
N SER A 162 1.92 -0.41 10.37
CA SER A 162 2.50 -0.39 9.03
C SER A 162 4.04 -0.36 9.09
N ALA A 163 4.68 -0.82 8.01
CA ALA A 163 6.11 -0.71 7.81
C ALA A 163 6.43 -0.36 6.36
N ALA A 164 7.62 0.21 6.13
CA ALA A 164 8.10 0.54 4.80
C ALA A 164 9.62 0.30 4.70
N TRP A 165 10.04 -0.24 3.57
CA TRP A 165 11.44 -0.23 3.17
C TRP A 165 11.78 1.13 2.54
N VAL A 166 12.93 1.67 2.90
CA VAL A 166 13.41 2.98 2.43
C VAL A 166 14.94 3.01 2.45
N ASP A 167 15.56 3.48 1.41
CA ASP A 167 17.01 3.77 1.39
C ASP A 167 17.19 5.25 1.77
N TYR A 168 17.11 5.56 3.11
CA TYR A 168 17.03 6.93 3.57
C TYR A 168 18.36 7.69 3.51
N ASP A 169 19.50 6.99 3.52
CA ASP A 169 20.83 7.59 3.42
C ASP A 169 21.51 7.35 2.05
N ARG A 170 20.79 6.70 1.10
CA ARG A 170 21.21 6.45 -0.27
C ARG A 170 22.50 5.63 -0.39
N ASP A 171 22.69 4.69 0.53
CA ASP A 171 23.83 3.77 0.48
C ASP A 171 23.57 2.52 -0.40
N GLY A 172 22.38 2.41 -0.99
CA GLY A 172 21.97 1.32 -1.87
C GLY A 172 21.43 0.10 -1.14
N LYS A 173 21.18 0.20 0.17
CA LYS A 173 20.54 -0.83 0.98
C LYS A 173 19.20 -0.34 1.50
N LEU A 174 18.25 -1.24 1.62
CA LEU A 174 16.94 -0.91 2.17
C LEU A 174 16.99 -0.91 3.70
N ASP A 175 16.75 0.25 4.28
CA ASP A 175 16.47 0.47 5.69
C ASP A 175 15.00 0.21 5.98
N LEU A 176 14.62 0.09 7.27
CA LEU A 176 13.28 -0.26 7.65
C LEU A 176 12.67 0.78 8.60
N ALA A 177 11.58 1.43 8.16
CA ALA A 177 10.75 2.27 9.00
C ALA A 177 9.51 1.50 9.46
N VAL A 178 9.20 1.52 10.77
CA VAL A 178 8.10 0.78 11.39
C VAL A 178 7.24 1.74 12.21
N ALA A 179 5.97 1.86 11.86
CA ALA A 179 4.99 2.60 12.63
C ALA A 179 4.57 1.79 13.87
N ASN A 180 4.43 2.47 15.01
CA ASN A 180 3.93 1.90 16.25
C ASN A 180 2.72 2.68 16.74
N TYR A 181 1.75 1.97 17.33
CA TYR A 181 0.46 2.56 17.69
C TYR A 181 0.44 3.05 19.14
N VAL A 182 0.02 2.21 20.04
CA VAL A 182 -0.16 2.55 21.45
C VAL A 182 0.49 1.52 22.38
N GLN A 183 0.78 1.96 23.61
CA GLN A 183 1.24 1.06 24.67
C GLN A 183 0.05 0.28 25.22
N TRP A 184 -0.20 -0.91 24.70
CA TRP A 184 -1.30 -1.79 25.09
C TRP A 184 -0.81 -3.17 25.53
N SER A 185 -1.48 -3.76 26.49
CA SER A 185 -1.28 -5.15 26.93
C SER A 185 -2.57 -5.73 27.48
N VAL A 186 -2.69 -7.06 27.52
CA VAL A 186 -3.85 -7.75 28.12
C VAL A 186 -4.08 -7.33 29.57
N GLN A 187 -3.00 -7.14 30.35
CA GLN A 187 -3.07 -6.71 31.76
C GLN A 187 -3.43 -5.22 31.90
N GLY A 188 -3.12 -4.41 30.90
CA GLY A 188 -3.41 -2.97 30.86
C GLY A 188 -4.69 -2.64 30.11
N ASP A 189 -5.51 -3.65 29.71
CA ASP A 189 -6.74 -3.40 29.00
C ASP A 189 -7.77 -2.67 29.86
N LEU A 190 -8.44 -1.69 29.25
CA LEU A 190 -9.36 -0.79 29.93
C LEU A 190 -10.83 -1.18 29.67
N PHE A 191 -11.73 -0.71 30.53
CA PHE A 191 -13.16 -0.82 30.33
C PHE A 191 -13.70 0.47 29.72
N CYS A 192 -13.96 0.44 28.41
CA CYS A 192 -14.65 1.50 27.70
C CYS A 192 -16.09 1.09 27.41
N THR A 193 -16.99 2.06 27.24
CA THR A 193 -18.42 1.80 27.02
C THR A 193 -19.07 2.91 26.21
N LEU A 194 -19.95 2.55 25.29
CA LEU A 194 -20.78 3.49 24.52
C LEU A 194 -22.13 3.78 25.21
N ASP A 195 -22.65 2.86 26.01
CA ASP A 195 -23.95 2.92 26.65
C ASP A 195 -23.91 3.03 28.18
N GLY A 196 -22.69 3.18 28.74
CA GLY A 196 -22.45 3.26 30.19
C GLY A 196 -22.55 1.93 30.92
N LYS A 197 -22.84 0.80 30.24
CA LYS A 197 -23.12 -0.49 30.85
C LYS A 197 -22.32 -1.65 30.28
N ASN A 198 -22.34 -1.77 28.96
CA ASN A 198 -21.67 -2.86 28.25
C ASN A 198 -20.28 -2.42 27.80
N LYS A 199 -19.30 -3.34 27.82
CA LYS A 199 -17.96 -3.05 27.31
C LYS A 199 -18.01 -2.85 25.79
N SER A 200 -17.35 -1.79 25.30
CA SER A 200 -17.04 -1.51 23.92
C SER A 200 -15.53 -1.55 23.69
N TYR A 201 -15.09 -1.49 22.44
CA TYR A 201 -13.67 -1.28 22.15
C TYR A 201 -13.23 0.11 22.63
N CYS A 202 -12.06 0.17 23.27
CA CYS A 202 -11.45 1.44 23.63
C CYS A 202 -10.81 2.10 22.39
N THR A 203 -10.86 3.42 22.33
CA THR A 203 -10.19 4.23 21.32
C THR A 203 -8.78 4.64 21.81
N PRO A 204 -7.90 5.09 20.90
CA PRO A 204 -6.48 5.34 21.23
C PRO A 204 -6.28 6.45 22.26
N GLU A 205 -7.25 7.36 22.48
CA GLU A 205 -7.14 8.40 23.50
C GLU A 205 -6.95 7.83 24.90
N SER A 206 -7.42 6.60 25.13
CA SER A 206 -7.31 5.90 26.40
C SER A 206 -5.89 5.40 26.72
N TYR A 207 -5.00 5.37 25.73
CA TYR A 207 -3.66 4.77 25.84
C TYR A 207 -2.56 5.78 25.47
N LYS A 208 -1.35 5.55 26.00
CA LYS A 208 -0.16 6.32 25.62
C LYS A 208 0.30 5.90 24.22
N GLY A 209 0.83 6.85 23.47
CA GLY A 209 1.45 6.60 22.18
C GLY A 209 2.76 5.82 22.29
N SER A 210 3.22 5.29 21.16
CA SER A 210 4.49 4.60 21.00
C SER A 210 5.26 5.17 19.82
N SER A 211 6.58 5.38 20.00
CA SER A 211 7.42 5.92 18.92
C SER A 211 7.53 4.94 17.76
N ALA A 212 7.41 5.44 16.54
CA ALA A 212 7.89 4.71 15.38
C ALA A 212 9.38 4.38 15.49
N ARG A 213 9.85 3.37 14.75
CA ARG A 213 11.25 2.93 14.70
C ARG A 213 11.83 3.13 13.31
N LEU A 214 13.11 3.50 13.29
CA LEU A 214 13.93 3.48 12.09
C LEU A 214 15.13 2.57 12.32
N TRP A 215 15.24 1.53 11.49
CA TRP A 215 16.30 0.54 11.53
C TRP A 215 17.23 0.74 10.34
N HIS A 216 18.50 1.07 10.60
CA HIS A 216 19.51 1.23 9.55
C HIS A 216 20.12 -0.12 9.18
N ASN A 217 20.18 -0.41 7.89
CA ASN A 217 20.72 -1.66 7.33
C ASN A 217 22.24 -1.58 7.21
N LEU A 218 22.95 -2.31 8.07
CA LEU A 218 24.42 -2.34 8.08
C LEU A 218 25.03 -3.11 6.90
N GLY A 219 24.19 -3.71 6.02
CA GLY A 219 24.58 -4.77 5.12
C GLY A 219 24.83 -6.08 5.89
N ASN A 220 25.26 -7.12 5.23
CA ASN A 220 25.51 -8.45 5.85
C ASN A 220 24.33 -9.05 6.64
N GLY A 221 23.10 -8.64 6.33
CA GLY A 221 21.86 -9.14 6.94
C GLY A 221 21.62 -8.65 8.37
N LYS A 222 22.18 -7.50 8.79
CA LYS A 222 22.02 -6.94 10.13
C LYS A 222 21.53 -5.49 10.10
N PHE A 223 20.77 -5.13 11.13
CA PHE A 223 20.24 -3.78 11.34
C PHE A 223 20.69 -3.21 12.68
N GLU A 224 20.73 -1.87 12.78
CA GLU A 224 20.88 -1.14 14.02
C GLU A 224 19.71 -0.17 14.23
N ASP A 225 19.29 0.05 15.48
CA ASP A 225 18.25 1.04 15.82
C ASP A 225 18.82 2.47 15.65
N ALA A 226 18.43 3.13 14.57
CA ALA A 226 18.81 4.50 14.25
C ALA A 226 17.79 5.54 14.75
N THR A 227 16.69 5.14 15.40
CA THR A 227 15.54 5.99 15.75
C THR A 227 15.94 7.29 16.45
N GLN A 228 16.79 7.21 17.49
CA GLN A 228 17.24 8.39 18.23
C GLN A 228 18.27 9.20 17.43
N LYS A 229 19.23 8.52 16.81
CA LYS A 229 20.32 9.14 16.05
C LYS A 229 19.80 9.89 14.83
N ALA A 230 18.79 9.35 14.17
CA ALA A 230 18.15 9.94 13.01
C ALA A 230 17.09 11.01 13.35
N HIS A 231 16.90 11.36 14.62
CA HIS A 231 15.85 12.28 15.09
C HIS A 231 14.42 11.84 14.71
N PHE A 232 14.19 10.54 14.65
CA PHE A 232 12.91 9.94 14.28
C PHE A 232 12.03 9.60 15.50
N PHE A 233 12.56 9.74 16.71
CA PHE A 233 11.89 9.37 17.94
C PHE A 233 10.78 10.36 18.33
N ASP A 234 9.55 9.85 18.51
CA ASP A 234 8.42 10.59 19.07
C ASP A 234 7.46 9.66 19.84
N ASN A 235 7.46 9.74 21.16
CA ASN A 235 6.63 8.89 22.03
C ASN A 235 5.19 9.39 22.19
N THR A 236 4.78 10.44 21.49
CA THR A 236 3.40 10.94 21.47
C THR A 236 2.61 10.39 20.29
N SER A 237 3.29 9.89 19.26
CA SER A 237 2.69 9.35 18.06
C SER A 237 1.85 8.11 18.36
N LYS A 238 0.78 7.93 17.57
CA LYS A 238 -0.09 6.75 17.53
C LYS A 238 -0.25 6.34 16.07
N SER A 239 0.86 5.89 15.49
CA SER A 239 0.96 5.75 14.05
C SER A 239 0.33 4.46 13.57
N LEU A 240 -0.50 4.55 12.52
CA LEU A 240 -1.15 3.44 11.87
C LEU A 240 -0.68 3.26 10.42
N GLY A 241 -0.62 4.33 9.66
CA GLY A 241 -0.15 4.34 8.28
C GLY A 241 1.25 4.93 8.14
N ILE A 242 1.98 4.46 7.13
CA ILE A 242 3.29 4.98 6.75
C ILE A 242 3.33 5.13 5.22
N ALA A 243 3.87 6.25 4.74
CA ALA A 243 4.16 6.45 3.32
C ALA A 243 5.56 7.05 3.16
N VAL A 244 6.25 6.60 2.10
CA VAL A 244 7.53 7.14 1.65
C VAL A 244 7.28 7.97 0.40
N LEU A 245 7.79 9.21 0.37
CA LEU A 245 7.62 10.15 -0.74
C LEU A 245 8.79 11.15 -0.76
N ASP A 246 8.95 11.86 -1.85
CA ASP A 246 9.80 13.05 -1.94
C ASP A 246 8.87 14.26 -2.07
N TYR A 247 8.44 14.83 -0.91
CA TYR A 247 7.38 15.84 -0.93
C TYR A 247 7.82 17.22 -1.41
N ASN A 248 9.12 17.50 -1.35
CA ASN A 248 9.71 18.77 -1.77
C ASN A 248 10.46 18.68 -3.11
N ASN A 249 10.49 17.49 -3.73
CA ASN A 249 11.19 17.19 -4.98
C ASN A 249 12.71 17.49 -4.93
N ASP A 250 13.37 17.24 -3.78
CA ASP A 250 14.82 17.37 -3.63
C ASP A 250 15.57 16.08 -3.98
N GLY A 251 14.82 15.02 -4.29
CA GLY A 251 15.31 13.72 -4.70
C GLY A 251 15.63 12.79 -3.54
N TRP A 252 15.37 13.14 -2.27
CA TRP A 252 15.57 12.30 -1.11
C TRP A 252 14.23 11.78 -0.56
N PRO A 253 14.19 10.54 -0.08
CA PRO A 253 12.94 10.01 0.47
C PRO A 253 12.63 10.62 1.83
N ASP A 254 11.42 11.16 1.96
CA ASP A 254 10.80 11.62 3.19
C ASP A 254 9.85 10.56 3.73
N ILE A 255 9.50 10.63 5.01
CA ILE A 255 8.61 9.67 5.65
C ILE A 255 7.42 10.39 6.29
N LEU A 256 6.22 9.94 5.94
CA LEU A 256 4.97 10.41 6.53
C LEU A 256 4.35 9.33 7.40
N LEU A 257 3.94 9.71 8.61
CA LEU A 257 3.18 8.87 9.54
C LEU A 257 1.77 9.43 9.72
N ALA A 258 0.76 8.64 9.36
CA ALA A 258 -0.63 8.93 9.70
C ALA A 258 -0.89 8.48 11.15
N ASN A 259 -1.33 9.43 11.99
CA ASN A 259 -1.53 9.23 13.41
C ASN A 259 -3.01 9.25 13.76
N ASP A 260 -3.42 8.30 14.58
CA ASP A 260 -4.77 8.21 15.11
C ASP A 260 -4.93 9.14 16.32
N THR A 261 -5.77 10.19 16.18
CA THR A 261 -6.07 11.18 17.21
C THR A 261 -4.85 12.00 17.70
N GLN A 262 -3.77 11.96 16.96
CA GLN A 262 -2.56 12.76 17.18
C GLN A 262 -2.18 13.47 15.87
N PRO A 263 -1.40 14.57 15.93
CA PRO A 263 -0.91 15.25 14.74
C PRO A 263 -0.17 14.28 13.81
N ASN A 264 -0.51 14.27 12.53
CA ASN A 264 0.28 13.55 11.53
C ASN A 264 1.70 14.10 11.49
N LYS A 265 2.69 13.25 11.22
CA LYS A 265 4.11 13.59 11.18
C LYS A 265 4.65 13.47 9.76
N LEU A 266 5.41 14.48 9.34
CA LEU A 266 6.17 14.48 8.10
C LEU A 266 7.64 14.70 8.41
N TYR A 267 8.45 13.69 8.22
CA TYR A 267 9.87 13.71 8.49
C TYR A 267 10.64 14.05 7.20
N LEU A 268 11.09 15.29 7.09
CA LEU A 268 11.97 15.77 6.02
C LEU A 268 13.36 15.17 6.17
N ASN A 269 13.85 14.50 5.16
CA ASN A 269 15.21 13.99 5.10
C ASN A 269 16.22 15.14 4.96
N LYS A 270 17.17 15.24 5.90
CA LYS A 270 18.18 16.30 5.92
C LYS A 270 19.42 15.98 5.06
N GLN A 271 19.44 14.83 4.40
CA GLN A 271 20.54 14.37 3.54
C GLN A 271 21.86 14.13 4.32
N ASP A 272 21.80 14.04 5.64
CA ASP A 272 22.93 13.80 6.52
C ASP A 272 22.69 12.59 7.46
N GLY A 273 21.69 11.76 7.13
CA GLY A 273 21.25 10.61 7.92
C GLY A 273 20.30 10.99 9.07
N THR A 274 19.82 12.25 9.11
CA THR A 274 18.84 12.71 10.11
C THR A 274 17.59 13.28 9.44
N PHE A 275 16.51 13.38 10.23
CA PHE A 275 15.23 13.93 9.80
C PHE A 275 14.86 15.18 10.62
N GLU A 276 14.02 16.01 10.02
CA GLU A 276 13.37 17.15 10.68
C GLU A 276 11.84 17.01 10.56
N GLU A 277 11.12 17.03 11.68
CA GLU A 277 9.66 16.91 11.68
C GLU A 277 9.01 18.22 11.18
N LYS A 278 8.18 18.12 10.14
CA LYS A 278 7.56 19.23 9.41
C LYS A 278 6.02 19.22 9.38
N GLY A 279 5.36 18.23 9.96
CA GLY A 279 3.90 18.04 9.83
C GLY A 279 3.07 19.30 10.10
N VAL A 280 3.42 20.05 11.14
CA VAL A 280 2.75 21.33 11.47
C VAL A 280 3.05 22.40 10.41
N SER A 281 4.32 22.60 10.09
CA SER A 281 4.73 23.64 9.12
C SER A 281 4.31 23.30 7.68
N ALA A 282 4.16 22.01 7.36
CA ALA A 282 3.67 21.55 6.06
C ALA A 282 2.14 21.58 5.94
N GLY A 283 1.41 21.83 7.04
CA GLY A 283 -0.07 21.93 7.01
C GLY A 283 -0.81 20.61 7.06
N ILE A 284 -0.15 19.48 7.39
CA ILE A 284 -0.80 18.14 7.41
C ILE A 284 -1.12 17.62 8.81
N ALA A 285 -0.64 18.29 9.85
CA ALA A 285 -0.76 17.85 11.25
C ALA A 285 -2.20 17.94 11.78
N PHE A 286 -2.97 18.90 11.29
CA PHE A 286 -4.31 19.23 11.79
C PHE A 286 -5.26 19.52 10.63
N SER A 287 -6.57 19.36 10.89
CA SER A 287 -7.61 19.86 10.00
C SER A 287 -7.63 21.40 9.99
N GLU A 288 -8.44 22.00 9.11
CA GLU A 288 -8.68 23.45 9.07
C GLU A 288 -9.24 24.02 10.39
N ASP A 289 -9.93 23.18 11.18
CA ASP A 289 -10.45 23.52 12.51
C ASP A 289 -9.40 23.38 13.62
N GLY A 290 -8.15 23.01 13.30
CA GLY A 290 -7.07 22.79 14.26
C GLY A 290 -7.20 21.48 15.05
N ILE A 291 -7.94 20.49 14.55
CA ILE A 291 -8.14 19.18 15.19
C ILE A 291 -7.21 18.15 14.56
N ALA A 292 -6.49 17.39 15.38
CA ALA A 292 -5.80 16.19 14.93
C ALA A 292 -6.84 15.11 14.64
N ARG A 293 -7.00 14.74 13.36
CA ARG A 293 -7.92 13.67 12.95
C ARG A 293 -7.35 12.30 13.32
N ALA A 294 -8.20 11.29 13.31
CA ALA A 294 -7.83 9.90 13.54
C ALA A 294 -7.34 9.26 12.23
N GLY A 295 -6.10 9.54 11.85
CA GLY A 295 -5.49 9.05 10.62
C GLY A 295 -5.12 7.58 10.68
N MET A 296 -5.45 6.80 9.63
CA MET A 296 -5.18 5.37 9.54
C MET A 296 -4.33 5.03 8.33
N GLY A 297 -4.94 4.77 7.17
CA GLY A 297 -4.21 4.55 5.93
C GLY A 297 -3.72 5.84 5.31
N VAL A 298 -2.65 5.76 4.53
CA VAL A 298 -2.07 6.91 3.83
C VAL A 298 -1.48 6.49 2.50
N ASP A 299 -1.63 7.35 1.49
CA ASP A 299 -0.94 7.20 0.22
C ASP A 299 -0.58 8.55 -0.40
N ALA A 300 0.37 8.53 -1.37
CA ALA A 300 0.84 9.71 -2.06
C ALA A 300 0.88 9.50 -3.57
N ALA A 301 0.42 10.46 -4.37
CA ALA A 301 0.57 10.46 -5.82
C ALA A 301 0.51 11.88 -6.39
N ASP A 302 1.07 12.04 -7.57
CA ASP A 302 0.89 13.23 -8.42
C ASP A 302 -0.46 13.13 -9.14
N TYR A 303 -1.57 13.33 -8.40
CA TYR A 303 -2.92 13.10 -8.93
C TYR A 303 -3.41 14.19 -9.88
N ASP A 304 -2.76 15.36 -9.88
CA ASP A 304 -3.09 16.49 -10.73
C ASP A 304 -2.10 16.74 -11.88
N ARG A 305 -1.06 15.87 -11.98
CA ARG A 305 0.04 15.96 -12.96
C ARG A 305 0.88 17.25 -12.84
N SER A 306 0.94 17.82 -11.63
CA SER A 306 1.81 18.97 -11.32
C SER A 306 3.28 18.61 -11.17
N GLY A 307 3.59 17.32 -11.05
CA GLY A 307 4.91 16.78 -10.73
C GLY A 307 5.22 16.80 -9.23
N LYS A 308 4.23 17.07 -8.38
CA LYS A 308 4.37 17.10 -6.92
C LYS A 308 3.46 16.04 -6.29
N PRO A 309 3.97 15.20 -5.36
CA PRO A 309 3.14 14.21 -4.70
C PRO A 309 2.18 14.88 -3.72
N SER A 310 0.91 14.64 -3.89
CA SER A 310 -0.19 15.00 -2.99
C SER A 310 -0.59 13.77 -2.17
N LEU A 311 -1.40 13.93 -1.10
CA LEU A 311 -1.62 12.88 -0.11
C LEU A 311 -3.12 12.59 0.06
N ILE A 312 -3.44 11.31 0.36
CA ILE A 312 -4.70 10.92 0.98
C ILE A 312 -4.42 10.29 2.34
N ILE A 313 -5.28 10.60 3.34
CA ILE A 313 -5.25 9.95 4.66
C ILE A 313 -6.68 9.59 5.02
N THR A 314 -6.94 8.31 5.29
CA THR A 314 -8.24 7.87 5.79
C THR A 314 -8.40 8.22 7.26
N ASN A 315 -9.62 8.55 7.65
CA ASN A 315 -9.93 9.01 9.00
C ASN A 315 -11.15 8.27 9.58
N PHE A 316 -11.39 8.48 10.87
CA PHE A 316 -12.52 7.93 11.60
C PHE A 316 -13.85 8.54 11.12
N ALA A 317 -14.95 7.82 11.33
CA ALA A 317 -16.30 8.30 11.01
C ALA A 317 -16.55 9.70 11.62
N ASN A 318 -17.25 10.56 10.87
CA ASN A 318 -17.50 11.99 11.13
C ASN A 318 -16.26 12.92 11.01
N GLN A 319 -15.17 12.45 10.43
CA GLN A 319 -13.96 13.25 10.21
C GLN A 319 -13.57 13.40 8.74
N MET A 320 -14.24 12.74 7.83
CA MET A 320 -13.96 12.61 6.39
C MET A 320 -12.49 12.22 6.07
N LEU A 321 -12.25 11.63 4.91
CA LEU A 321 -10.92 11.42 4.36
C LEU A 321 -10.23 12.78 4.14
N SER A 322 -8.93 12.89 4.44
CA SER A 322 -8.13 14.06 4.08
C SER A 322 -7.56 13.91 2.68
N LEU A 323 -7.65 14.96 1.86
CA LEU A 323 -7.08 15.06 0.53
C LEU A 323 -6.17 16.29 0.50
N TYR A 324 -4.88 16.09 0.76
CA TYR A 324 -3.90 17.17 0.84
C TYR A 324 -3.26 17.42 -0.52
N HIS A 325 -3.59 18.55 -1.15
CA HIS A 325 -2.93 19.03 -2.36
C HIS A 325 -1.57 19.64 -2.03
N ASN A 326 -0.54 19.27 -2.79
CA ASN A 326 0.81 19.82 -2.63
C ASN A 326 0.98 21.13 -3.41
N GLU A 327 0.91 22.27 -2.71
CA GLU A 327 1.08 23.60 -3.30
C GLU A 327 2.53 23.88 -3.74
N GLY A 328 3.47 23.03 -3.39
CA GLY A 328 4.90 23.28 -3.48
C GLY A 328 5.43 24.09 -2.30
N ASN A 329 6.73 24.37 -2.31
CA ASN A 329 7.40 25.06 -1.20
C ASN A 329 7.21 24.40 0.18
N GLY A 330 6.94 23.09 0.20
CA GLY A 330 6.74 22.32 1.41
C GLY A 330 5.38 22.50 2.09
N LEU A 331 4.36 23.01 1.39
CA LEU A 331 3.03 23.27 1.92
C LEU A 331 1.97 22.37 1.27
N PHE A 332 1.04 21.91 2.09
CA PHE A 332 -0.15 21.18 1.67
C PHE A 332 -1.42 21.91 2.12
N VAL A 333 -2.48 21.77 1.33
CA VAL A 333 -3.84 22.27 1.63
C VAL A 333 -4.81 21.11 1.57
N ASP A 334 -5.65 20.94 2.61
CA ASP A 334 -6.70 19.93 2.64
C ASP A 334 -7.88 20.35 1.77
N GLU A 335 -8.05 19.73 0.60
CA GLU A 335 -9.15 19.97 -0.33
C GLU A 335 -10.40 19.13 -0.04
N ALA A 336 -10.32 18.17 0.90
CA ALA A 336 -11.43 17.25 1.19
C ALA A 336 -12.73 18.00 1.54
N PRO A 337 -12.76 19.07 2.37
CA PRO A 337 -13.99 19.76 2.72
C PRO A 337 -14.76 20.32 1.51
N SER A 338 -14.06 20.72 0.45
CA SER A 338 -14.65 21.27 -0.78
C SER A 338 -14.92 20.21 -1.86
N SER A 339 -14.40 18.97 -1.69
CA SER A 339 -14.43 17.90 -2.68
C SER A 339 -15.60 16.93 -2.49
N GLU A 340 -15.89 16.12 -3.50
CA GLU A 340 -16.79 14.97 -3.39
C GLU A 340 -16.21 13.88 -2.49
N VAL A 341 -14.89 13.71 -2.50
CA VAL A 341 -14.15 12.75 -1.69
C VAL A 341 -14.47 12.95 -0.19
N GLY A 342 -14.32 14.17 0.31
CA GLY A 342 -14.62 14.46 1.72
C GLY A 342 -16.11 14.31 2.06
N ARG A 343 -17.01 14.72 1.17
CA ARG A 343 -18.45 14.61 1.42
C ARG A 343 -18.93 13.16 1.49
N ALA A 344 -18.45 12.30 0.58
CA ALA A 344 -18.85 10.90 0.53
C ALA A 344 -18.33 10.12 1.74
N THR A 345 -17.09 10.39 2.18
CA THR A 345 -16.44 9.67 3.27
C THR A 345 -16.72 10.20 4.67
N LEU A 346 -17.56 11.26 4.81
CA LEU A 346 -17.80 11.90 6.11
C LEU A 346 -18.35 10.94 7.18
N VAL A 347 -19.20 10.00 6.80
CA VAL A 347 -19.89 9.11 7.75
C VAL A 347 -19.31 7.70 7.78
N THR A 348 -18.30 7.40 6.96
CA THR A 348 -17.61 6.13 6.93
C THR A 348 -16.30 6.18 7.71
N LEU A 349 -15.81 5.03 8.13
CA LEU A 349 -14.53 4.85 8.78
C LEU A 349 -13.59 4.15 7.80
N GLY A 350 -12.65 4.92 7.22
CA GLY A 350 -11.73 4.42 6.22
C GLY A 350 -10.44 3.86 6.84
N PHE A 351 -9.95 2.73 6.30
CA PHE A 351 -8.68 2.11 6.65
C PHE A 351 -7.71 2.14 5.48
N GLY A 352 -7.68 1.09 4.66
CA GLY A 352 -6.81 1.04 3.48
C GLY A 352 -7.21 2.08 2.44
N CYS A 353 -6.22 2.77 1.86
CA CYS A 353 -6.43 3.68 0.75
C CYS A 353 -5.21 3.73 -0.16
N PHE A 354 -5.43 3.95 -1.43
CA PHE A 354 -4.34 4.14 -2.39
C PHE A 354 -4.81 4.90 -3.62
N PHE A 355 -3.84 5.51 -4.30
CA PHE A 355 -4.02 6.01 -5.65
C PHE A 355 -3.67 4.93 -6.67
N PHE A 356 -4.54 4.71 -7.65
CA PHE A 356 -4.33 3.79 -8.76
C PHE A 356 -5.10 4.28 -10.00
N ASP A 357 -4.72 3.86 -11.17
CA ASP A 357 -5.38 4.24 -12.42
C ASP A 357 -6.15 3.02 -12.94
N TYR A 358 -7.41 2.85 -12.45
CA TYR A 358 -8.17 1.65 -12.71
C TYR A 358 -8.72 1.55 -14.15
N ASP A 359 -8.83 2.69 -14.84
CA ASP A 359 -9.34 2.74 -16.20
C ASP A 359 -8.25 3.07 -17.25
N ASN A 360 -6.99 3.16 -16.81
CA ASN A 360 -5.80 3.46 -17.62
C ASN A 360 -5.92 4.76 -18.43
N ASP A 361 -6.70 5.76 -17.95
CA ASP A 361 -6.81 7.06 -18.61
C ASP A 361 -5.62 8.01 -18.28
N GLY A 362 -4.76 7.56 -17.36
CA GLY A 362 -3.54 8.22 -16.93
C GLY A 362 -3.76 9.18 -15.76
N TRP A 363 -4.95 9.29 -15.19
CA TRP A 363 -5.23 10.04 -13.97
C TRP A 363 -5.36 9.09 -12.78
N PRO A 364 -4.59 9.30 -11.70
CA PRO A 364 -4.71 8.45 -10.51
C PRO A 364 -6.08 8.61 -9.85
N ASP A 365 -6.83 7.53 -9.76
CA ASP A 365 -8.09 7.37 -9.05
C ASP A 365 -7.83 7.02 -7.58
N ILE A 366 -8.86 7.00 -6.74
CA ILE A 366 -8.75 6.67 -5.32
C ILE A 366 -9.59 5.43 -5.01
N PHE A 367 -9.01 4.48 -4.28
CA PHE A 367 -9.72 3.40 -3.58
C PHE A 367 -9.64 3.61 -2.08
N VAL A 368 -10.75 3.35 -1.36
CA VAL A 368 -10.81 3.38 0.11
C VAL A 368 -11.51 2.12 0.60
N SER A 369 -10.90 1.42 1.56
CA SER A 369 -11.49 0.29 2.26
C SER A 369 -12.11 0.76 3.56
N ASP A 370 -13.43 0.61 3.69
CA ASP A 370 -14.20 1.16 4.81
C ASP A 370 -14.78 0.03 5.70
N GLY A 371 -14.95 0.34 6.98
CA GLY A 371 -15.57 -0.56 7.95
C GLY A 371 -15.31 -0.14 9.40
N HIS A 372 -16.37 0.03 10.17
CA HIS A 372 -16.27 0.51 11.54
C HIS A 372 -15.62 -0.52 12.51
N ILE A 373 -15.12 -0.05 13.65
CA ILE A 373 -14.49 -0.90 14.68
C ILE A 373 -15.52 -1.50 15.65
N GLU A 374 -16.68 -0.85 15.85
CA GLU A 374 -17.67 -1.23 16.86
C GLU A 374 -18.95 -1.79 16.21
N ASP A 375 -19.23 -3.07 16.46
CA ASP A 375 -20.36 -3.81 15.89
C ASP A 375 -21.74 -3.30 16.37
N GLN A 376 -21.78 -2.47 17.42
CA GLN A 376 -23.00 -1.90 17.97
C GLN A 376 -23.15 -0.40 17.68
N ILE A 377 -22.34 0.15 16.78
CA ILE A 377 -22.28 1.61 16.54
C ILE A 377 -23.62 2.21 16.14
N GLU A 378 -24.43 1.53 15.34
CA GLU A 378 -25.76 1.98 14.90
C GLU A 378 -26.74 2.23 16.04
N LYS A 379 -26.51 1.65 17.23
CA LYS A 379 -27.34 1.89 18.41
C LYS A 379 -27.16 3.28 18.98
N VAL A 380 -25.97 3.85 18.83
CA VAL A 380 -25.57 5.16 19.39
C VAL A 380 -25.40 6.23 18.33
N GLN A 381 -24.99 5.86 17.10
CA GLN A 381 -24.80 6.73 15.96
C GLN A 381 -25.61 6.22 14.75
N LYS A 382 -26.82 6.71 14.56
CA LYS A 382 -27.79 6.21 13.55
C LYS A 382 -27.34 6.35 12.10
N ARG A 383 -26.36 7.19 11.81
CA ARG A 383 -25.85 7.46 10.44
C ARG A 383 -24.59 6.70 10.12
N VAL A 384 -24.01 6.00 11.10
CA VAL A 384 -22.76 5.24 10.97
C VAL A 384 -23.10 3.75 11.03
N SER A 385 -22.57 2.97 10.11
CA SER A 385 -22.78 1.52 10.04
C SER A 385 -21.52 0.76 10.45
N TYR A 386 -21.66 -0.48 10.92
CA TYR A 386 -20.53 -1.35 11.21
C TYR A 386 -19.87 -1.87 9.94
N ALA A 387 -20.67 -2.41 9.03
CA ALA A 387 -20.22 -2.81 7.70
C ALA A 387 -20.51 -1.67 6.71
N GLU A 388 -19.51 -1.25 5.97
CA GLU A 388 -19.54 -0.12 5.07
C GLU A 388 -19.08 -0.55 3.66
N PRO A 389 -19.66 -0.01 2.58
CA PRO A 389 -19.11 -0.26 1.24
C PRO A 389 -17.78 0.48 1.10
N PRO A 390 -16.79 -0.07 0.38
CA PRO A 390 -15.61 0.68 -0.01
C PRO A 390 -15.99 1.84 -0.93
N HIS A 391 -15.16 2.89 -0.99
CA HIS A 391 -15.31 3.96 -1.96
C HIS A 391 -14.30 3.83 -3.10
N VAL A 392 -14.75 4.12 -4.31
CA VAL A 392 -13.89 4.33 -5.48
C VAL A 392 -14.23 5.69 -6.08
N PHE A 393 -13.23 6.54 -6.20
CA PHE A 393 -13.37 7.86 -6.78
C PHE A 393 -12.57 7.94 -8.08
N ARG A 394 -13.27 8.21 -9.20
CA ARG A 394 -12.64 8.49 -10.47
C ARG A 394 -12.08 9.90 -10.49
N ASN A 395 -10.84 10.03 -10.94
CA ASN A 395 -10.21 11.33 -11.18
C ASN A 395 -10.61 11.88 -12.55
N LEU A 396 -11.26 13.03 -12.57
CA LEU A 396 -11.70 13.71 -13.80
C LEU A 396 -10.65 14.67 -14.37
N GLY A 397 -9.44 14.68 -13.77
CA GLY A 397 -8.39 15.66 -14.04
C GLY A 397 -8.61 17.00 -13.33
N GLY A 398 -7.51 17.75 -13.18
CA GLY A 398 -7.54 19.06 -12.50
C GLY A 398 -7.97 19.00 -11.03
N GLY A 399 -7.63 17.94 -10.31
CA GLY A 399 -7.92 17.76 -8.89
C GLY A 399 -9.40 17.44 -8.58
N LYS A 400 -10.19 17.06 -9.57
CA LYS A 400 -11.62 16.77 -9.41
C LYS A 400 -11.86 15.27 -9.41
N PHE A 401 -12.59 14.79 -8.41
CA PHE A 401 -12.98 13.40 -8.26
C PHE A 401 -14.49 13.25 -8.26
N THR A 402 -14.97 12.09 -8.73
CA THR A 402 -16.39 11.70 -8.60
C THR A 402 -16.49 10.26 -8.12
N GLU A 403 -17.45 9.98 -7.24
CA GLU A 403 -17.67 8.65 -6.71
C GLU A 403 -18.27 7.72 -7.77
N THR A 404 -17.63 6.57 -8.02
CA THR A 404 -18.01 5.60 -9.05
C THR A 404 -18.34 4.22 -8.50
N THR A 405 -18.27 3.99 -7.21
CA THR A 405 -18.43 2.68 -6.54
C THR A 405 -19.64 1.90 -7.07
N GLN A 406 -20.81 2.55 -7.17
CA GLN A 406 -22.05 1.90 -7.61
C GLN A 406 -22.01 1.48 -9.08
N SER A 407 -21.31 2.21 -9.93
CA SER A 407 -21.20 1.92 -11.38
C SER A 407 -20.18 0.82 -11.67
N LEU A 408 -19.22 0.58 -10.77
CA LEU A 408 -18.16 -0.42 -10.94
C LEU A 408 -18.58 -1.83 -10.53
N GLY A 409 -19.82 -2.03 -10.09
CA GLY A 409 -20.39 -3.35 -9.82
C GLY A 409 -20.92 -3.52 -8.40
N SER A 410 -21.97 -4.33 -8.27
CA SER A 410 -22.66 -4.57 -7.00
C SER A 410 -21.77 -5.18 -5.92
N VAL A 411 -20.70 -5.84 -6.30
CA VAL A 411 -19.76 -6.48 -5.37
C VAL A 411 -18.96 -5.43 -4.58
N LEU A 412 -18.55 -4.34 -5.21
CA LEU A 412 -17.93 -3.20 -4.54
C LEU A 412 -18.97 -2.45 -3.69
N ALA A 413 -20.14 -2.19 -4.23
CA ALA A 413 -21.20 -1.47 -3.54
C ALA A 413 -21.77 -2.19 -2.29
N SER A 414 -21.46 -3.48 -2.08
CA SER A 414 -21.94 -4.22 -0.91
C SER A 414 -21.12 -3.89 0.35
N PRO A 415 -21.78 -3.69 1.52
CA PRO A 415 -21.08 -3.37 2.75
C PRO A 415 -20.17 -4.50 3.25
N LYS A 416 -19.01 -4.13 3.81
CA LYS A 416 -17.99 -5.02 4.38
C LYS A 416 -17.37 -4.35 5.62
N VAL A 417 -16.63 -5.10 6.42
CA VAL A 417 -15.83 -4.53 7.52
C VAL A 417 -14.38 -4.46 7.04
N GLY A 418 -14.14 -3.56 6.10
CA GLY A 418 -12.87 -3.44 5.39
C GLY A 418 -11.71 -3.04 6.30
N ARG A 419 -10.49 -3.46 5.93
CA ARG A 419 -9.23 -3.09 6.58
C ARG A 419 -8.17 -2.79 5.53
N ALA A 420 -7.18 -3.63 5.39
CA ALA A 420 -6.10 -3.44 4.43
C ALA A 420 -6.59 -3.55 2.98
N ALA A 421 -5.93 -2.85 2.08
CA ALA A 421 -6.14 -2.99 0.65
C ALA A 421 -4.84 -2.74 -0.12
N ALA A 422 -4.65 -3.47 -1.21
CA ALA A 422 -3.51 -3.38 -2.12
C ALA A 422 -3.95 -3.63 -3.57
N TYR A 423 -3.15 -3.22 -4.55
CA TYR A 423 -3.42 -3.45 -5.96
C TYR A 423 -2.24 -4.10 -6.68
N ALA A 424 -2.55 -4.88 -7.71
CA ALA A 424 -1.62 -5.45 -8.69
C ALA A 424 -2.36 -5.85 -9.95
N ASP A 425 -1.63 -6.08 -11.04
CA ASP A 425 -2.13 -6.75 -12.24
C ASP A 425 -1.85 -8.26 -12.11
N ILE A 426 -2.86 -9.04 -11.69
CA ILE A 426 -2.69 -10.45 -11.32
C ILE A 426 -2.64 -11.41 -12.50
N ASP A 427 -3.13 -11.01 -13.68
CA ASP A 427 -3.21 -11.85 -14.88
C ASP A 427 -2.46 -11.29 -16.08
N ASN A 428 -1.69 -10.20 -15.86
CA ASN A 428 -0.84 -9.54 -16.85
C ASN A 428 -1.63 -9.11 -18.09
N ASP A 429 -2.80 -8.51 -17.88
CA ASP A 429 -3.64 -7.90 -18.93
C ASP A 429 -3.49 -6.37 -19.01
N GLY A 430 -2.79 -5.78 -18.03
CA GLY A 430 -2.50 -4.34 -17.92
C GLY A 430 -3.57 -3.55 -17.19
N ALA A 431 -4.59 -4.19 -16.63
CA ALA A 431 -5.56 -3.61 -15.72
C ALA A 431 -5.14 -3.90 -14.25
N LEU A 432 -5.44 -2.98 -13.34
CA LEU A 432 -5.12 -3.17 -11.93
C LEU A 432 -6.29 -3.79 -11.18
N ASP A 433 -6.03 -4.88 -10.50
CA ASP A 433 -6.94 -5.60 -9.61
C ASP A 433 -6.76 -5.13 -8.16
N VAL A 434 -7.76 -5.36 -7.32
CA VAL A 434 -7.74 -4.94 -5.92
C VAL A 434 -7.91 -6.11 -4.97
N LEU A 435 -6.97 -6.25 -4.04
CA LEU A 435 -7.06 -7.15 -2.90
C LEU A 435 -7.49 -6.34 -1.69
N MET A 436 -8.53 -6.78 -0.98
CA MET A 436 -9.03 -6.15 0.23
C MET A 436 -9.26 -7.20 1.32
N THR A 437 -8.87 -6.88 2.55
CA THR A 437 -9.13 -7.73 3.72
C THR A 437 -10.29 -7.19 4.56
N THR A 438 -10.87 -8.05 5.40
CA THR A 438 -11.93 -7.65 6.32
C THR A 438 -11.67 -8.17 7.73
N ASN A 439 -12.07 -7.39 8.74
CA ASN A 439 -11.91 -7.77 10.14
C ASN A 439 -12.84 -8.94 10.51
N GLY A 440 -12.27 -10.03 11.02
CA GLY A 440 -13.01 -11.24 11.40
C GLY A 440 -13.73 -11.92 10.23
N GLY A 441 -13.41 -11.56 8.97
CA GLY A 441 -14.07 -12.01 7.77
C GLY A 441 -13.11 -12.56 6.71
N ARG A 442 -13.65 -12.80 5.51
CA ARG A 442 -12.85 -13.27 4.37
C ARG A 442 -12.06 -12.13 3.70
N ALA A 443 -11.04 -12.46 2.93
CA ALA A 443 -10.46 -11.54 1.96
C ALA A 443 -11.34 -11.43 0.70
N TYR A 444 -11.13 -10.37 -0.08
CA TYR A 444 -11.76 -10.14 -1.38
C TYR A 444 -10.68 -9.84 -2.41
N LEU A 445 -10.69 -10.57 -3.51
CA LEU A 445 -9.93 -10.27 -4.71
C LEU A 445 -10.90 -9.79 -5.78
N PHE A 446 -10.87 -8.48 -6.04
CA PHE A 446 -11.69 -7.82 -7.04
C PHE A 446 -10.91 -7.73 -8.35
N HIS A 447 -11.30 -8.54 -9.32
CA HIS A 447 -10.71 -8.52 -10.66
C HIS A 447 -11.37 -7.42 -11.50
N ASN A 448 -10.55 -6.61 -12.14
CA ASN A 448 -10.96 -5.60 -13.09
C ASN A 448 -11.29 -6.25 -14.43
N GLU A 449 -12.57 -6.30 -14.81
CA GLU A 449 -13.09 -7.05 -15.98
C GLU A 449 -12.72 -6.43 -17.35
N GLY A 450 -11.73 -5.57 -17.39
CA GLY A 450 -11.13 -5.07 -18.61
C GLY A 450 -11.18 -3.57 -18.78
N VAL A 451 -10.13 -3.09 -19.39
CA VAL A 451 -9.85 -1.69 -19.66
C VAL A 451 -9.71 -1.50 -21.17
N VAL A 452 -10.39 -0.49 -21.72
CA VAL A 452 -10.30 -0.16 -23.16
C VAL A 452 -9.10 0.74 -23.48
N ASN A 453 -8.48 1.32 -22.48
CA ASN A 453 -7.32 2.19 -22.61
C ASN A 453 -6.02 1.37 -22.55
N HIS A 454 -4.97 1.93 -23.15
CA HIS A 454 -3.64 1.32 -23.12
C HIS A 454 -2.91 1.64 -21.83
N SER A 455 -2.01 0.74 -21.41
CA SER A 455 -1.07 0.98 -20.33
C SER A 455 0.34 0.49 -20.68
N LEU A 456 1.32 0.95 -19.91
CA LEU A 456 2.70 0.49 -19.93
C LEU A 456 3.12 0.23 -18.49
N ARG A 457 3.66 -0.96 -18.22
CA ARG A 457 4.13 -1.35 -16.89
C ARG A 457 5.66 -1.40 -16.87
N ILE A 458 6.26 -0.92 -15.79
CA ILE A 458 7.71 -0.79 -15.65
C ILE A 458 8.17 -1.43 -14.35
N LYS A 459 8.92 -2.53 -14.45
CA LYS A 459 9.66 -3.17 -13.35
C LYS A 459 11.09 -2.61 -13.36
N LEU A 460 11.56 -2.14 -12.22
CA LEU A 460 12.95 -1.66 -12.06
C LEU A 460 13.84 -2.76 -11.48
N VAL A 461 15.12 -2.67 -11.81
CA VAL A 461 16.17 -3.54 -11.27
C VAL A 461 17.42 -2.70 -11.03
N GLY A 462 17.67 -2.36 -9.77
CA GLY A 462 18.85 -1.62 -9.34
C GLY A 462 20.14 -2.43 -9.48
N THR A 463 21.24 -1.72 -9.61
CA THR A 463 22.60 -2.29 -9.65
C THR A 463 23.57 -1.56 -8.72
N LYS A 464 23.40 -0.26 -8.56
CA LYS A 464 24.05 0.60 -7.55
C LYS A 464 23.02 1.03 -6.50
N SER A 465 21.80 1.28 -6.94
CA SER A 465 20.63 1.44 -6.08
C SER A 465 20.22 0.09 -5.52
N ASN A 466 19.34 0.08 -4.50
CA ASN A 466 18.72 -1.16 -4.03
C ASN A 466 18.07 -1.92 -5.19
N ARG A 467 17.99 -3.24 -5.05
CA ARG A 467 17.62 -4.15 -6.13
C ARG A 467 16.24 -3.87 -6.73
N ASP A 468 15.27 -3.49 -5.92
CA ASP A 468 13.90 -3.23 -6.35
C ASP A 468 13.70 -1.84 -6.95
N GLY A 469 14.73 -0.97 -6.87
CA GLY A 469 14.63 0.42 -7.28
C GLY A 469 13.70 1.26 -6.41
N ILE A 470 13.44 0.84 -5.15
CA ILE A 470 12.67 1.62 -4.20
C ILE A 470 13.33 2.98 -3.98
N GLY A 471 12.56 4.06 -4.12
CA GLY A 471 13.03 5.44 -4.14
C GLY A 471 13.32 5.99 -5.53
N ALA A 472 13.32 5.16 -6.59
CA ALA A 472 13.48 5.66 -7.95
C ALA A 472 12.21 6.40 -8.41
N VAL A 473 12.42 7.51 -9.13
CA VAL A 473 11.34 8.32 -9.72
C VAL A 473 11.29 8.09 -11.22
N ILE A 474 10.15 7.61 -11.71
CA ILE A 474 9.88 7.35 -13.12
C ILE A 474 9.00 8.47 -13.65
N THR A 475 9.48 9.18 -14.67
CA THR A 475 8.71 10.17 -15.39
C THR A 475 8.46 9.72 -16.83
N ALA A 476 7.20 9.49 -17.19
CA ALA A 476 6.79 9.09 -18.52
C ALA A 476 6.08 10.25 -19.24
N THR A 477 6.45 10.51 -20.51
CA THR A 477 5.91 11.61 -21.34
C THR A 477 5.16 11.03 -22.53
N PHE A 478 3.97 11.57 -22.81
CA PHE A 478 3.04 11.14 -23.85
C PHE A 478 2.49 12.36 -24.60
N GLY A 479 3.17 12.83 -25.61
CA GLY A 479 2.83 14.08 -26.28
C GLY A 479 3.08 15.29 -25.36
N ARG A 480 2.01 15.90 -24.86
CA ARG A 480 2.09 17.01 -23.89
C ARG A 480 1.86 16.57 -22.44
N ASP A 481 1.36 15.36 -22.24
CA ASP A 481 1.06 14.82 -20.93
C ASP A 481 2.30 14.21 -20.29
N LYS A 482 2.43 14.39 -19.00
CA LYS A 482 3.52 13.86 -18.19
C LYS A 482 2.94 13.20 -16.94
N GLN A 483 3.44 12.03 -16.61
CA GLN A 483 3.10 11.33 -15.37
C GLN A 483 4.39 11.04 -14.61
N THR A 484 4.38 11.24 -13.30
CA THR A 484 5.51 10.96 -12.42
C THR A 484 5.09 10.00 -11.33
N LYS A 485 5.88 8.94 -11.12
CA LYS A 485 5.64 7.93 -10.06
C LYS A 485 6.95 7.59 -9.36
N MET A 486 6.90 7.47 -8.05
CA MET A 486 8.00 6.94 -7.24
C MET A 486 7.75 5.46 -6.96
N VAL A 487 8.75 4.61 -7.19
CA VAL A 487 8.71 3.21 -6.75
C VAL A 487 8.89 3.20 -5.24
N ARG A 488 7.95 2.62 -4.50
CA ARG A 488 7.97 2.68 -3.04
C ARG A 488 7.41 1.42 -2.39
N SER A 489 7.95 1.10 -1.23
CA SER A 489 7.36 0.21 -0.26
C SER A 489 6.60 1.05 0.77
N GLY A 490 5.53 0.50 1.32
CA GLY A 490 4.70 1.20 2.30
C GLY A 490 3.73 2.21 1.67
N SER A 491 2.47 1.93 1.82
CA SER A 491 1.33 2.77 1.45
C SER A 491 0.07 2.13 2.01
N SER A 492 -1.07 2.81 1.89
CA SER A 492 -2.34 2.27 2.34
C SER A 492 -2.36 2.05 3.87
N TYR A 493 -2.93 0.96 4.33
CA TYR A 493 -3.02 0.55 5.72
C TYR A 493 -2.57 -0.89 5.84
N LEU A 494 -1.49 -1.16 6.59
CA LEU A 494 -0.96 -2.50 6.84
C LEU A 494 -0.63 -3.31 5.57
N SER A 495 -0.40 -2.65 4.43
CA SER A 495 -0.42 -3.30 3.12
C SER A 495 0.80 -2.97 2.28
N GLN A 496 1.03 -3.82 1.28
CA GLN A 496 1.98 -3.58 0.21
C GLN A 496 1.36 -3.91 -1.15
N SER A 497 1.23 -2.90 -2.03
CA SER A 497 0.92 -3.11 -3.44
C SER A 497 2.14 -3.58 -4.23
N GLU A 498 1.94 -4.05 -5.47
CA GLU A 498 3.07 -4.45 -6.32
C GLU A 498 4.07 -3.31 -6.54
N LEU A 499 5.36 -3.63 -6.68
CA LEU A 499 6.41 -2.65 -6.95
C LEU A 499 6.49 -2.22 -8.42
N VAL A 500 5.76 -2.90 -9.31
CA VAL A 500 5.69 -2.56 -10.75
C VAL A 500 4.86 -1.31 -10.93
N SER A 501 5.44 -0.30 -11.60
CA SER A 501 4.74 0.96 -11.87
C SER A 501 3.92 0.89 -13.15
N THR A 502 2.60 1.03 -13.05
CA THR A 502 1.67 1.06 -14.19
C THR A 502 1.35 2.49 -14.61
N PHE A 503 1.52 2.81 -15.89
CA PHE A 503 1.21 4.09 -16.52
C PHE A 503 0.06 3.91 -17.50
N GLY A 504 -1.11 4.49 -17.20
CA GLY A 504 -2.23 4.55 -18.14
C GLY A 504 -1.94 5.57 -19.24
N LEU A 505 -2.19 5.19 -20.48
CA LEU A 505 -1.89 5.98 -21.66
C LEU A 505 -3.15 6.48 -22.39
N GLY A 506 -4.33 6.17 -21.92
CA GLY A 506 -5.55 6.40 -22.66
C GLY A 506 -5.49 5.72 -24.04
N GLN A 507 -5.76 6.44 -25.09
CA GLN A 507 -5.73 5.91 -26.47
C GLN A 507 -4.34 5.96 -27.11
N LYS A 508 -3.30 6.39 -26.39
CA LYS A 508 -1.93 6.46 -26.95
C LYS A 508 -1.28 5.08 -26.90
N THR A 509 -0.56 4.73 -27.95
CA THR A 509 0.04 3.40 -28.14
C THR A 509 1.50 3.31 -27.72
N LYS A 510 2.08 4.41 -27.24
CA LYS A 510 3.48 4.45 -26.80
C LYS A 510 3.74 5.62 -25.85
N ALA A 511 4.77 5.50 -25.02
CA ALA A 511 5.45 6.60 -24.36
C ALA A 511 6.51 7.19 -25.31
N ASP A 512 6.53 8.52 -25.45
CA ASP A 512 7.54 9.20 -26.29
C ASP A 512 8.92 9.19 -25.61
N SER A 513 8.93 9.39 -24.27
CA SER A 513 10.14 9.26 -23.46
C SER A 513 9.79 8.78 -22.06
N ILE A 514 10.72 8.05 -21.45
CA ILE A 514 10.70 7.65 -20.05
C ILE A 514 12.04 8.05 -19.44
N GLU A 515 12.01 8.80 -18.36
CA GLU A 515 13.18 9.16 -17.57
C GLU A 515 13.07 8.48 -16.21
N ILE A 516 14.13 7.80 -15.78
CA ILE A 516 14.21 7.12 -14.49
C ILE A 516 15.36 7.74 -13.72
N GLN A 517 15.04 8.41 -12.62
CA GLN A 517 16.00 8.93 -11.65
C GLN A 517 16.17 7.91 -10.54
N TRP A 518 17.34 7.29 -10.45
CA TRP A 518 17.66 6.26 -9.49
C TRP A 518 18.15 6.86 -8.15
N PRO A 519 17.94 6.17 -7.01
CA PRO A 519 18.52 6.58 -5.71
C PRO A 519 20.03 6.80 -5.74
N SER A 520 20.75 6.06 -6.57
CA SER A 520 22.20 6.25 -6.81
C SER A 520 22.57 7.56 -7.51
N SER A 521 21.60 8.43 -7.82
CA SER A 521 21.73 9.64 -8.64
C SER A 521 22.00 9.38 -10.13
N GLN A 522 21.98 8.12 -10.59
CA GLN A 522 22.01 7.80 -12.00
C GLN A 522 20.69 8.16 -12.67
N THR A 523 20.71 8.50 -13.94
CA THR A 523 19.50 8.75 -14.75
C THR A 523 19.57 7.90 -16.02
N ASP A 524 18.53 7.10 -16.24
CA ASP A 524 18.32 6.38 -17.50
C ASP A 524 17.21 7.03 -18.31
N LYS A 525 17.37 7.05 -19.65
CA LYS A 525 16.40 7.62 -20.59
C LYS A 525 16.06 6.61 -21.68
N LEU A 526 14.78 6.38 -21.84
CA LEU A 526 14.23 5.52 -22.88
C LEU A 526 13.37 6.36 -23.83
N ALA A 527 13.29 5.98 -25.09
CA ALA A 527 12.51 6.69 -26.09
C ALA A 527 11.62 5.73 -26.89
N ASN A 528 10.42 6.18 -27.25
CA ASN A 528 9.47 5.45 -28.10
C ASN A 528 9.15 4.04 -27.59
N VAL A 529 8.78 3.92 -26.31
CA VAL A 529 8.43 2.64 -25.69
C VAL A 529 6.95 2.33 -25.93
N ASN A 530 6.65 1.19 -26.57
CA ASN A 530 5.29 0.80 -26.88
C ASN A 530 4.47 0.44 -25.62
N ALA A 531 3.18 0.73 -25.66
CA ALA A 531 2.19 0.27 -24.69
C ALA A 531 1.90 -1.24 -24.84
N GLY A 532 1.05 -1.79 -23.96
CA GLY A 532 0.58 -3.17 -24.03
C GLY A 532 1.62 -4.20 -23.57
N GLN A 533 2.52 -3.80 -22.67
CA GLN A 533 3.58 -4.67 -22.18
C GLN A 533 4.11 -4.24 -20.81
N THR A 534 4.72 -5.19 -20.11
CA THR A 534 5.59 -4.94 -18.97
C THR A 534 7.03 -4.94 -19.44
N ILE A 535 7.78 -3.86 -19.20
CA ILE A 535 9.23 -3.79 -19.45
C ILE A 535 9.99 -3.91 -18.14
N THR A 536 11.16 -4.58 -18.18
CA THR A 536 12.12 -4.56 -17.09
C THR A 536 13.28 -3.65 -17.48
N VAL A 537 13.51 -2.63 -16.65
CA VAL A 537 14.60 -1.67 -16.85
C VAL A 537 15.65 -1.89 -15.78
N GLN A 538 16.87 -2.21 -16.22
CA GLN A 538 18.01 -2.36 -15.32
C GLN A 538 18.83 -1.06 -15.31
N GLU A 539 19.17 -0.59 -14.12
CA GLU A 539 19.96 0.61 -13.89
C GLU A 539 21.25 0.60 -14.72
N GLY A 540 21.42 1.65 -15.54
CA GLY A 540 22.57 1.85 -16.42
C GLY A 540 22.62 0.97 -17.66
N LYS A 541 21.62 0.10 -17.89
CA LYS A 541 21.56 -0.76 -19.08
C LYS A 541 20.31 -0.51 -19.94
N GLY A 542 19.29 0.19 -19.39
CA GLY A 542 18.02 0.37 -20.06
C GLY A 542 17.15 -0.88 -20.05
N ILE A 543 16.31 -1.09 -21.09
CA ILE A 543 15.38 -2.23 -21.16
C ILE A 543 16.16 -3.53 -21.35
N VAL A 544 16.02 -4.46 -20.40
CA VAL A 544 16.65 -5.79 -20.42
C VAL A 544 15.65 -6.92 -20.72
N ALA A 545 14.36 -6.69 -20.48
CA ALA A 545 13.29 -7.62 -20.82
C ALA A 545 11.99 -6.88 -21.17
N SER A 546 11.13 -7.54 -21.93
CA SER A 546 9.81 -7.06 -22.29
C SER A 546 8.85 -8.24 -22.38
N ARG A 547 7.68 -8.12 -21.75
CA ARG A 547 6.62 -9.11 -21.77
C ARG A 547 5.32 -8.44 -22.23
N PRO A 548 4.81 -8.77 -23.44
CA PRO A 548 3.49 -8.31 -23.88
C PRO A 548 2.39 -8.82 -22.96
N TYR A 549 1.31 -8.06 -22.83
CA TYR A 549 0.13 -8.50 -22.07
C TYR A 549 -0.48 -9.78 -22.66
N GLY A 550 -1.14 -10.57 -21.81
CA GLY A 550 -1.76 -11.84 -22.21
C GLY A 550 -0.79 -12.98 -22.53
N THR A 551 0.52 -12.83 -22.26
CA THR A 551 1.52 -13.89 -22.50
C THR A 551 1.99 -14.51 -21.20
N ALA A 552 1.95 -15.86 -21.09
CA ALA A 552 2.58 -16.57 -19.98
C ALA A 552 4.11 -16.30 -19.94
N ALA A 553 4.66 -16.10 -18.75
CA ALA A 553 6.08 -15.80 -18.59
C ALA A 553 6.99 -16.91 -19.12
N LYS A 554 7.92 -16.58 -20.02
CA LYS A 554 9.09 -17.43 -20.26
C LYS A 554 10.10 -17.13 -19.15
N LYS A 555 10.48 -18.14 -18.35
CA LYS A 555 11.51 -17.99 -17.30
C LYS A 555 12.74 -17.27 -17.86
N PRO A 556 13.18 -16.13 -17.28
CA PRO A 556 14.48 -15.56 -17.61
C PRO A 556 15.57 -16.58 -17.28
N ALA A 557 16.54 -16.78 -18.18
CA ALA A 557 17.71 -17.57 -17.88
C ALA A 557 18.52 -16.84 -16.80
N LEU A 558 18.50 -17.35 -15.58
CA LEU A 558 19.32 -16.87 -14.47
C LEU A 558 20.78 -16.96 -14.86
N THR A 559 21.39 -15.83 -15.20
CA THR A 559 22.85 -15.73 -15.27
C THR A 559 23.37 -15.83 -13.83
N LYS A 560 23.91 -16.99 -13.46
CA LYS A 560 24.57 -17.18 -12.16
C LYS A 560 25.65 -16.11 -12.01
N VAL A 561 25.45 -15.17 -11.11
CA VAL A 561 26.53 -14.32 -10.61
C VAL A 561 27.47 -15.24 -9.83
N ALA A 562 28.70 -15.38 -10.32
CA ALA A 562 29.70 -16.19 -9.69
C ALA A 562 29.96 -15.64 -8.26
N LYS A 563 29.79 -16.50 -7.26
CA LYS A 563 30.28 -16.23 -5.90
C LYS A 563 31.77 -15.95 -5.97
N LEU A 564 32.17 -14.73 -5.67
CA LEU A 564 33.57 -14.42 -5.35
C LEU A 564 33.90 -15.16 -4.04
N SER A 565 34.65 -16.26 -4.18
CA SER A 565 35.24 -16.95 -3.05
C SER A 565 36.21 -16.00 -2.35
N ALA A 566 35.94 -15.69 -1.09
CA ALA A 566 36.91 -15.06 -0.22
C ALA A 566 38.04 -16.07 0.00
N GLU A 567 39.16 -15.92 -0.72
CA GLU A 567 40.42 -16.56 -0.36
C GLU A 567 41.02 -15.85 0.85
N LYS A 568 41.30 -16.66 1.85
CA LYS A 568 42.04 -16.29 3.05
C LYS A 568 43.46 -15.85 2.71
N HIS A 569 43.90 -14.76 3.26
CA HIS A 569 45.27 -14.56 3.76
C HIS A 569 45.21 -13.72 5.05
#